data_ea4b032736a2ee57e1c2383deaf3cfe6
#
_entry.id   ea4b032736a2ee57e1c2383deaf3cfe6
#
_cell.length_a   1.000
_cell.length_b   1.000
_cell.length_c   1.000
_cell.angle_alpha   90.00
_cell.angle_beta   90.00
_cell.angle_gamma   90.00
#
_symmetry.space_group_name_H-M   'P 1'
#
loop_
_entity.id
_entity.type
_entity.pdbx_description
1 polymer ?
#
loop_
_entity_poly.entity_id
_entity_poly.type
_entity_poly.pdbx_seq_one_letter_code
_entity_poly.pdbx_strand_id
1 'polypeptide(L)'
;MNSHPYLDPEPELPFSSGAGDALSATSTSASQPFRGWNRGRILGQKRALKPREVWAIRVRLHIARKLRDLALFNLAIDSKLRGCELRIVDIIQGGAIRTRTGVIQQKTGAKVQFEITEQSREAVKTWVAKANLGRDDWLFPSRNGREKHLTTRQYARLVGEWIEGIGLPVKEYGTHSMRRTKASLIYRKTGNLRAVQLLLGHT
;
A
#
# COMPACT_ATOMS: atom_id res chain seq x y z
N MET A 1 44.58 48.71 -37.78
CA MET A 1 45.96 48.36 -37.42
C MET A 1 45.89 46.89 -37.01
N ASN A 2 46.12 46.05 -38.00
CA ASN A 2 47.38 45.32 -38.30
C ASN A 2 47.78 44.46 -37.04
N SER A 3 48.03 43.21 -37.09
CA SER A 3 48.54 42.33 -38.13
C SER A 3 48.34 40.83 -37.69
N HIS A 4 47.98 39.98 -38.63
CA HIS A 4 48.43 38.58 -38.75
C HIS A 4 49.97 38.61 -39.11
N PRO A 5 50.72 37.51 -39.09
CA PRO A 5 50.44 36.06 -39.17
C PRO A 5 51.47 35.19 -38.41
N TYR A 6 51.35 33.88 -38.38
CA TYR A 6 52.32 32.92 -38.94
C TYR A 6 51.82 31.51 -38.90
N LEU A 7 51.75 30.88 -40.05
CA LEU A 7 51.70 29.46 -40.34
C LEU A 7 53.10 28.89 -40.25
N ASP A 8 53.22 27.62 -39.85
CA ASP A 8 54.07 26.61 -40.50
C ASP A 8 54.15 25.30 -39.68
N PRO A 9 54.65 24.22 -40.24
CA PRO A 9 53.86 23.23 -41.01
C PRO A 9 53.94 21.82 -40.36
N GLU A 10 53.10 20.90 -40.90
CA GLU A 10 53.15 19.46 -40.62
C GLU A 10 54.47 18.82 -41.06
N PRO A 11 54.83 17.68 -40.44
CA PRO A 11 55.61 16.69 -41.17
C PRO A 11 54.87 15.34 -41.31
N GLU A 12 55.15 14.77 -42.44
CA GLU A 12 54.59 13.62 -43.09
C GLU A 12 54.74 12.29 -42.36
N LEU A 13 53.83 11.37 -42.75
CA LEU A 13 53.79 9.95 -42.40
C LEU A 13 54.93 9.15 -43.02
N PRO A 14 55.20 7.97 -42.51
CA PRO A 14 55.42 6.86 -43.40
C PRO A 14 54.44 5.67 -43.20
N PHE A 15 53.95 5.20 -44.33
CA PHE A 15 53.27 3.94 -44.53
C PHE A 15 54.13 2.75 -44.07
N SER A 16 53.50 1.83 -43.36
CA SER A 16 53.95 0.44 -43.41
C SER A 16 52.75 -0.52 -43.21
N SER A 17 52.63 -1.36 -44.21
CA SER A 17 51.71 -2.46 -44.38
C SER A 17 51.91 -3.55 -43.30
N GLY A 18 50.81 -4.06 -42.79
CA GLY A 18 50.79 -5.23 -41.94
C GLY A 18 49.38 -5.76 -41.76
N ALA A 19 49.04 -6.78 -42.59
CA ALA A 19 47.80 -7.52 -42.41
C ALA A 19 47.83 -8.30 -41.11
N GLY A 20 46.73 -8.23 -40.34
CA GLY A 20 46.56 -9.00 -39.14
C GLY A 20 45.07 -8.99 -38.73
N ASP A 21 44.43 -10.12 -38.99
CA ASP A 21 43.08 -10.44 -38.52
C ASP A 21 42.95 -10.17 -37.03
N ALA A 22 42.05 -9.28 -36.64
CA ALA A 22 41.60 -9.16 -35.25
C ALA A 22 40.07 -9.31 -35.22
N LEU A 23 39.66 -10.48 -34.80
CA LEU A 23 38.31 -10.85 -34.43
C LEU A 23 37.68 -9.76 -33.55
N SER A 24 36.61 -9.20 -34.05
CA SER A 24 35.71 -8.29 -33.31
C SER A 24 35.12 -9.05 -32.15
N ALA A 25 35.67 -8.86 -30.97
CA ALA A 25 35.03 -9.25 -29.71
C ALA A 25 33.90 -8.27 -29.40
N THR A 26 32.70 -8.62 -29.82
CA THR A 26 31.47 -8.01 -29.31
C THR A 26 31.40 -8.26 -27.81
N SER A 27 31.75 -7.27 -26.99
CA SER A 27 31.49 -7.30 -25.56
C SER A 27 29.99 -7.23 -25.33
N THR A 28 29.34 -8.36 -25.26
CA THR A 28 27.98 -8.51 -24.76
C THR A 28 28.04 -8.14 -23.29
N SER A 29 27.64 -6.92 -22.98
CA SER A 29 27.36 -6.49 -21.62
C SER A 29 26.27 -7.38 -21.06
N ALA A 30 26.67 -8.43 -20.33
CA ALA A 30 25.76 -9.25 -19.56
C ALA A 30 25.12 -8.39 -18.52
N SER A 31 23.85 -8.00 -18.75
CA SER A 31 23.03 -7.32 -17.76
C SER A 31 23.00 -8.17 -16.50
N GLN A 32 23.57 -7.65 -15.43
CA GLN A 32 23.54 -8.32 -14.14
C GLN A 32 22.09 -8.60 -13.74
N PRO A 33 21.74 -9.85 -13.39
CA PRO A 33 20.37 -10.16 -13.01
C PRO A 33 20.00 -9.33 -11.80
N PHE A 34 18.84 -8.64 -11.87
CA PHE A 34 18.28 -7.84 -10.80
C PHE A 34 18.25 -8.67 -9.50
N ARG A 35 19.15 -8.39 -8.57
CA ARG A 35 19.16 -9.02 -7.26
C ARG A 35 18.01 -8.47 -6.44
N GLY A 36 16.92 -9.21 -6.36
CA GLY A 36 15.82 -8.88 -5.45
C GLY A 36 16.37 -8.63 -4.05
N TRP A 37 15.98 -7.51 -3.43
CA TRP A 37 16.41 -7.06 -2.09
C TRP A 37 16.20 -8.09 -0.95
N ASN A 38 15.40 -9.13 -1.20
CA ASN A 38 15.04 -10.19 -0.24
C ASN A 38 15.56 -11.57 -0.62
N ARG A 39 16.51 -11.69 -1.57
CA ARG A 39 17.05 -12.97 -2.00
C ARG A 39 17.70 -13.69 -0.82
N GLY A 40 17.24 -14.93 -0.54
CA GLY A 40 17.73 -15.76 0.57
C GLY A 40 17.15 -15.41 1.94
N ARG A 41 16.21 -14.43 2.04
CA ARG A 41 15.50 -14.15 3.27
C ARG A 41 14.08 -14.72 3.23
N ILE A 42 13.78 -15.66 4.10
CA ILE A 42 12.40 -16.09 4.34
C ILE A 42 11.73 -14.93 5.10
N LEU A 43 11.03 -14.07 4.38
CA LEU A 43 10.18 -13.05 4.99
C LEU A 43 8.97 -13.77 5.56
N GLY A 44 8.98 -14.01 6.86
CA GLY A 44 7.86 -14.58 7.58
C GLY A 44 6.57 -13.81 7.29
N GLN A 45 5.45 -14.52 7.30
CA GLN A 45 4.14 -13.89 7.11
C GLN A 45 3.87 -12.88 8.22
N LYS A 46 3.43 -11.66 7.86
CA LYS A 46 3.03 -10.64 8.85
C LYS A 46 1.93 -11.19 9.76
N ARG A 47 2.07 -11.00 11.07
CA ARG A 47 1.17 -11.52 12.10
C ARG A 47 -0.20 -10.84 12.04
N ALA A 48 -1.26 -11.58 12.38
CA ALA A 48 -2.57 -11.00 12.66
C ALA A 48 -2.58 -10.37 14.05
N LEU A 49 -3.35 -9.28 14.22
CA LEU A 49 -3.59 -8.69 15.53
C LEU A 49 -4.49 -9.60 16.39
N LYS A 50 -4.16 -9.68 17.67
CA LYS A 50 -5.03 -10.31 18.67
C LYS A 50 -6.19 -9.38 19.03
N PRO A 51 -7.32 -9.89 19.58
CA PRO A 51 -8.44 -9.06 20.00
C PRO A 51 -8.04 -7.89 20.90
N ARG A 52 -7.18 -8.14 21.90
CA ARG A 52 -6.68 -7.13 22.82
C ARG A 52 -5.86 -6.02 22.13
N GLU A 53 -5.13 -6.39 21.08
CA GLU A 53 -4.30 -5.45 20.30
C GLU A 53 -5.17 -4.55 19.42
N VAL A 54 -6.21 -5.13 18.81
CA VAL A 54 -7.24 -4.37 18.07
C VAL A 54 -7.92 -3.37 18.99
N TRP A 55 -8.31 -3.81 20.18
CA TRP A 55 -8.93 -2.92 21.17
C TRP A 55 -7.98 -1.81 21.61
N ALA A 56 -6.72 -2.13 21.92
CA ALA A 56 -5.73 -1.15 22.36
C ALA A 56 -5.48 -0.05 21.31
N ILE A 57 -5.38 -0.42 20.01
CA ILE A 57 -5.24 0.56 18.93
C ILE A 57 -6.48 1.46 18.86
N ARG A 58 -7.68 0.89 18.92
CA ARG A 58 -8.95 1.65 18.89
C ARG A 58 -9.04 2.67 20.01
N VAL A 59 -8.80 2.24 21.24
CA VAL A 59 -8.84 3.11 22.42
C VAL A 59 -7.81 4.24 22.29
N ARG A 60 -6.59 3.92 21.89
CA ARG A 60 -5.53 4.90 21.69
C ARG A 60 -5.90 5.96 20.64
N LEU A 61 -6.42 5.53 19.50
CA LEU A 61 -6.86 6.42 18.42
C LEU A 61 -8.05 7.28 18.86
N HIS A 62 -8.97 6.71 19.64
CA HIS A 62 -10.11 7.42 20.18
C HIS A 62 -9.69 8.51 21.18
N ILE A 63 -8.85 8.17 22.16
CA ILE A 63 -8.33 9.12 23.16
C ILE A 63 -7.52 10.24 22.46
N ALA A 64 -6.71 9.90 21.49
CA ALA A 64 -5.92 10.86 20.71
C ALA A 64 -6.77 11.67 19.70
N ARG A 65 -8.09 11.46 19.64
CA ARG A 65 -9.02 12.10 18.70
C ARG A 65 -8.58 12.01 17.22
N LYS A 66 -7.86 10.95 16.86
CA LYS A 66 -7.44 10.67 15.49
C LYS A 66 -8.58 10.03 14.68
N LEU A 67 -9.66 10.79 14.46
CA LEU A 67 -10.92 10.30 13.87
C LEU A 67 -10.74 9.62 12.52
N ARG A 68 -9.91 10.20 11.63
CA ARG A 68 -9.59 9.61 10.33
C ARG A 68 -8.94 8.24 10.48
N ASP A 69 -7.95 8.15 11.34
CA ASP A 69 -7.17 6.94 11.54
C ASP A 69 -8.00 5.85 12.21
N LEU A 70 -8.91 6.22 13.12
CA LEU A 70 -9.84 5.29 13.75
C LEU A 70 -10.83 4.71 12.72
N ALA A 71 -11.40 5.55 11.86
CA ALA A 71 -12.27 5.11 10.78
C ALA A 71 -11.53 4.20 9.79
N LEU A 72 -10.33 4.59 9.38
CA LEU A 72 -9.48 3.80 8.47
C LEU A 72 -9.09 2.45 9.07
N PHE A 73 -8.68 2.42 10.34
CA PHE A 73 -8.31 1.20 11.04
C PHE A 73 -9.48 0.22 11.14
N ASN A 74 -10.65 0.69 11.56
CA ASN A 74 -11.85 -0.12 11.68
C ASN A 74 -12.28 -0.71 10.33
N LEU A 75 -12.35 0.12 9.27
CA LEU A 75 -12.68 -0.34 7.94
C LEU A 75 -11.62 -1.27 7.34
N ALA A 76 -10.34 -1.06 7.63
CA ALA A 76 -9.28 -1.94 7.15
C ALA A 76 -9.42 -3.36 7.71
N ILE A 77 -9.91 -3.50 8.95
CA ILE A 77 -10.22 -4.79 9.55
C ILE A 77 -11.49 -5.38 8.92
N ASP A 78 -12.57 -4.61 8.82
CA ASP A 78 -13.85 -5.11 8.31
C ASP A 78 -13.81 -5.47 6.83
N SER A 79 -13.25 -4.61 5.99
CA SER A 79 -13.29 -4.76 4.53
C SER A 79 -12.30 -5.77 3.98
N LYS A 80 -11.21 -6.05 4.70
CA LYS A 80 -10.08 -6.83 4.18
C LYS A 80 -9.46 -6.25 2.91
N LEU A 81 -9.93 -5.08 2.48
CA LEU A 81 -9.40 -4.32 1.35
C LEU A 81 -8.16 -3.51 1.78
N ARG A 82 -7.51 -2.96 0.81
CA ARG A 82 -6.59 -1.85 1.05
C ARG A 82 -7.44 -0.60 1.31
N GLY A 83 -7.92 -0.41 2.53
CA GLY A 83 -8.98 0.53 2.94
C GLY A 83 -8.86 1.98 2.45
N CYS A 84 -7.80 2.31 1.72
CA CYS A 84 -7.54 3.62 1.15
C CYS A 84 -8.28 3.91 -0.17
N GLU A 85 -8.82 2.89 -0.86
CA GLU A 85 -9.41 3.00 -2.20
C GLU A 85 -10.95 3.12 -2.18
N LEU A 86 -11.55 3.42 -1.04
CA LEU A 86 -13.00 3.57 -0.89
C LEU A 86 -13.43 5.01 -1.15
N ARG A 87 -14.51 5.16 -1.95
CA ARG A 87 -15.23 6.43 -2.11
C ARG A 87 -16.39 6.52 -1.12
N ILE A 88 -16.85 7.72 -0.86
CA ILE A 88 -18.05 7.94 -0.03
C ILE A 88 -19.26 7.21 -0.60
N VAL A 89 -19.47 7.27 -1.92
CA VAL A 89 -20.58 6.61 -2.60
C VAL A 89 -20.60 5.08 -2.43
N ASP A 90 -19.45 4.47 -2.19
CA ASP A 90 -19.37 3.02 -1.99
C ASP A 90 -20.00 2.58 -0.67
N ILE A 91 -20.00 3.45 0.34
CA ILE A 91 -20.39 3.10 1.71
C ILE A 91 -21.57 3.90 2.23
N ILE A 92 -21.93 5.04 1.61
CA ILE A 92 -23.08 5.87 2.02
C ILE A 92 -24.17 5.80 0.97
N GLN A 93 -25.41 5.52 1.43
CA GLN A 93 -26.62 5.55 0.62
C GLN A 93 -27.74 6.21 1.40
N GLY A 94 -28.44 7.16 0.78
CA GLY A 94 -29.56 7.85 1.43
C GLY A 94 -29.17 8.59 2.71
N GLY A 95 -27.91 9.08 2.81
CA GLY A 95 -27.39 9.75 4.00
C GLY A 95 -26.95 8.82 5.14
N ALA A 96 -27.18 7.51 5.02
CA ALA A 96 -26.79 6.52 6.01
C ALA A 96 -25.62 5.64 5.54
N ILE A 97 -24.77 5.21 6.47
CA ILE A 97 -23.70 4.26 6.16
C ILE A 97 -24.30 2.87 6.06
N ARG A 98 -24.02 2.19 4.95
CA ARG A 98 -24.49 0.83 4.69
C ARG A 98 -23.96 -0.16 5.72
N THR A 99 -24.75 -1.16 6.06
CA THR A 99 -24.30 -2.31 6.89
C THR A 99 -23.44 -3.27 6.09
N ARG A 100 -23.70 -3.36 4.78
CA ARG A 100 -22.90 -4.14 3.82
C ARG A 100 -22.61 -3.32 2.58
N THR A 101 -21.43 -3.49 2.04
CA THR A 101 -21.04 -2.90 0.76
C THR A 101 -20.24 -3.87 -0.08
N GLY A 102 -20.26 -3.64 -1.41
CA GLY A 102 -19.47 -4.39 -2.37
C GLY A 102 -18.55 -3.47 -3.13
N VAL A 103 -17.28 -3.85 -3.20
CA VAL A 103 -16.25 -3.11 -3.92
C VAL A 103 -15.54 -4.02 -4.91
N ILE A 104 -15.23 -3.51 -6.08
CA ILE A 104 -14.44 -4.22 -7.08
C ILE A 104 -12.96 -4.06 -6.71
N GLN A 105 -12.28 -5.18 -6.48
CA GLN A 105 -10.84 -5.16 -6.20
C GLN A 105 -10.06 -4.76 -7.46
N GLN A 106 -9.30 -3.70 -7.40
CA GLN A 106 -8.51 -3.22 -8.55
C GLN A 106 -7.51 -4.27 -9.09
N LYS A 107 -6.96 -5.10 -8.21
CA LYS A 107 -5.96 -6.10 -8.63
C LYS A 107 -6.55 -7.32 -9.34
N THR A 108 -7.77 -7.73 -8.99
CA THR A 108 -8.36 -9.00 -9.45
C THR A 108 -9.63 -8.81 -10.27
N GLY A 109 -10.19 -7.59 -10.30
CA GLY A 109 -11.51 -7.33 -10.89
C GLY A 109 -12.67 -7.98 -10.12
N ALA A 110 -12.39 -8.78 -9.10
CA ALA A 110 -13.42 -9.50 -8.36
C ALA A 110 -14.23 -8.57 -7.46
N LYS A 111 -15.55 -8.74 -7.46
CA LYS A 111 -16.46 -8.06 -6.55
C LYS A 111 -16.37 -8.72 -5.17
N VAL A 112 -15.93 -7.97 -4.17
CA VAL A 112 -15.86 -8.42 -2.79
C VAL A 112 -16.89 -7.69 -1.96
N GLN A 113 -17.74 -8.44 -1.26
CA GLN A 113 -18.68 -7.90 -0.30
C GLN A 113 -18.12 -8.04 1.12
N PHE A 114 -18.38 -7.04 1.95
CA PHE A 114 -18.03 -7.08 3.36
C PHE A 114 -19.08 -6.34 4.21
N GLU A 115 -19.15 -6.75 5.45
CA GLU A 115 -20.00 -6.13 6.45
C GLU A 115 -19.23 -5.03 7.17
N ILE A 116 -19.87 -3.87 7.32
CA ILE A 116 -19.35 -2.76 8.11
C ILE A 116 -19.98 -2.85 9.49
N THR A 117 -19.16 -3.17 10.48
CA THR A 117 -19.63 -3.31 11.87
C THR A 117 -20.15 -1.97 12.40
N GLU A 118 -21.02 -2.00 13.44
CA GLU A 118 -21.57 -0.80 14.06
C GLU A 118 -20.45 0.17 14.47
N GLN A 119 -19.43 -0.36 15.13
CA GLN A 119 -18.29 0.43 15.57
C GLN A 119 -17.56 1.12 14.41
N SER A 120 -17.48 0.46 13.25
CA SER A 120 -16.89 1.04 12.04
C SER A 120 -17.79 2.11 11.45
N ARG A 121 -19.12 1.89 11.44
CA ARG A 121 -20.09 2.88 10.96
C ARG A 121 -20.02 4.18 11.75
N GLU A 122 -20.03 4.10 13.08
CA GLU A 122 -19.93 5.29 13.93
C GLU A 122 -18.60 6.05 13.73
N ALA A 123 -17.49 5.33 13.64
CA ALA A 123 -16.19 5.96 13.38
C ALA A 123 -16.16 6.65 12.01
N VAL A 124 -16.71 6.02 10.98
CA VAL A 124 -16.79 6.59 9.62
C VAL A 124 -17.72 7.80 9.59
N LYS A 125 -18.90 7.71 10.22
CA LYS A 125 -19.86 8.83 10.33
C LYS A 125 -19.21 10.05 10.95
N THR A 126 -18.53 9.87 12.08
CA THR A 126 -17.82 10.93 12.79
C THR A 126 -16.70 11.54 11.92
N TRP A 127 -15.96 10.70 11.20
CA TRP A 127 -14.90 11.16 10.30
C TRP A 127 -15.46 11.96 9.12
N VAL A 128 -16.46 11.44 8.42
CA VAL A 128 -17.09 12.09 7.25
C VAL A 128 -17.63 13.46 7.61
N ALA A 129 -18.36 13.56 8.73
CA ALA A 129 -18.88 14.83 9.25
C ALA A 129 -17.75 15.82 9.57
N LYS A 130 -16.70 15.37 10.28
CA LYS A 130 -15.56 16.23 10.64
C LYS A 130 -14.77 16.73 9.44
N ALA A 131 -14.62 15.88 8.42
CA ALA A 131 -13.82 16.20 7.23
C ALA A 131 -14.63 16.92 6.15
N ASN A 132 -15.95 17.05 6.33
CA ASN A 132 -16.87 17.64 5.37
C ASN A 132 -16.69 17.06 3.96
N LEU A 133 -16.77 15.71 3.88
CA LEU A 133 -16.59 14.99 2.63
C LEU A 133 -17.89 14.92 1.83
N GLY A 134 -17.79 15.23 0.55
CA GLY A 134 -18.89 15.13 -0.41
C GLY A 134 -19.06 13.70 -0.95
N ARG A 135 -20.13 13.50 -1.71
CA ARG A 135 -20.53 12.18 -2.25
C ARG A 135 -19.46 11.52 -3.11
N ASP A 136 -18.76 12.30 -3.91
CA ASP A 136 -17.78 11.81 -4.89
C ASP A 136 -16.34 11.81 -4.36
N ASP A 137 -16.15 12.31 -3.14
CA ASP A 137 -14.85 12.34 -2.50
C ASP A 137 -14.37 10.94 -2.13
N TRP A 138 -13.03 10.81 -2.07
CA TRP A 138 -12.40 9.65 -1.45
C TRP A 138 -12.68 9.67 0.04
N LEU A 139 -13.04 8.51 0.60
CA LEU A 139 -13.27 8.39 2.05
C LEU A 139 -12.02 8.76 2.86
N PHE A 140 -10.86 8.44 2.33
CA PHE A 140 -9.56 8.77 2.92
C PHE A 140 -8.71 9.52 1.88
N PRO A 141 -8.91 10.84 1.75
CA PRO A 141 -8.13 11.63 0.81
C PRO A 141 -6.66 11.72 1.23
N SER A 142 -5.80 11.92 0.24
CA SER A 142 -4.38 12.19 0.44
C SER A 142 -4.18 13.58 1.05
N ARG A 143 -3.08 13.78 1.78
CA ARG A 143 -2.68 15.12 2.23
C ARG A 143 -2.36 16.05 1.06
N ASN A 144 -1.95 15.52 -0.07
CA ASN A 144 -1.51 16.26 -1.24
C ASN A 144 -2.65 16.55 -2.24
N GLY A 145 -3.89 16.57 -1.79
CA GLY A 145 -5.06 16.90 -2.59
C GLY A 145 -6.23 15.93 -2.36
N ARG A 146 -7.46 16.48 -2.28
CA ARG A 146 -8.69 15.71 -2.07
C ARG A 146 -9.02 14.79 -3.25
N GLU A 147 -8.53 15.11 -4.44
CA GLU A 147 -8.73 14.35 -5.67
C GLU A 147 -8.03 12.98 -5.67
N LYS A 148 -7.05 12.80 -4.79
CA LYS A 148 -6.26 11.56 -4.68
C LYS A 148 -6.57 10.85 -3.37
N HIS A 149 -6.70 9.53 -3.44
CA HIS A 149 -6.82 8.72 -2.24
C HIS A 149 -5.48 8.56 -1.51
N LEU A 150 -5.54 8.13 -0.27
CA LEU A 150 -4.38 7.76 0.54
C LEU A 150 -3.55 6.69 -0.17
N THR A 151 -2.26 6.92 -0.39
CA THR A 151 -1.38 5.97 -1.08
C THR A 151 -1.09 4.74 -0.21
N THR A 152 -0.76 3.61 -0.85
CA THR A 152 -0.36 2.38 -0.15
C THR A 152 0.84 2.61 0.80
N ARG A 153 1.78 3.47 0.40
CA ARG A 153 2.94 3.83 1.23
C ARG A 153 2.53 4.63 2.47
N GLN A 154 1.63 5.62 2.30
CA GLN A 154 1.10 6.39 3.43
C GLN A 154 0.31 5.50 4.38
N TYR A 155 -0.51 4.59 3.86
CA TYR A 155 -1.25 3.63 4.67
C TYR A 155 -0.32 2.69 5.44
N ALA A 156 0.73 2.18 4.80
CA ALA A 156 1.72 1.33 5.48
C ALA A 156 2.40 2.04 6.65
N ARG A 157 2.72 3.34 6.49
CA ARG A 157 3.29 4.16 7.56
C ARG A 157 2.31 4.33 8.73
N LEU A 158 1.04 4.63 8.46
CA LEU A 158 0.01 4.73 9.49
C LEU A 158 -0.14 3.42 10.27
N VAL A 159 -0.16 2.28 9.57
CA VAL A 159 -0.18 0.97 10.22
C VAL A 159 1.02 0.79 11.13
N GLY A 160 2.23 1.18 10.69
CA GLY A 160 3.43 1.16 11.52
C GLY A 160 3.27 1.99 12.79
N GLU A 161 2.80 3.22 12.67
CA GLU A 161 2.55 4.14 13.80
C GLU A 161 1.53 3.56 14.80
N TRP A 162 0.47 2.90 14.32
CA TRP A 162 -0.52 2.26 15.21
C TRP A 162 0.08 1.08 15.98
N ILE A 163 0.89 0.26 15.32
CA ILE A 163 1.55 -0.90 15.92
C ILE A 163 2.57 -0.46 16.97
N GLU A 164 3.43 0.49 16.61
CA GLU A 164 4.41 1.08 17.52
C GLU A 164 3.75 1.72 18.73
N GLY A 165 2.64 2.42 18.48
CA GLY A 165 1.86 3.09 19.50
C GLY A 165 1.34 2.18 20.63
N ILE A 166 1.20 0.88 20.40
CA ILE A 166 0.82 -0.13 21.41
C ILE A 166 2.00 -1.01 21.84
N GLY A 167 3.24 -0.59 21.54
CA GLY A 167 4.46 -1.28 21.95
C GLY A 167 4.76 -2.59 21.23
N LEU A 168 4.22 -2.81 20.04
CA LEU A 168 4.49 -4.02 19.25
C LEU A 168 5.61 -3.79 18.22
N PRO A 169 6.40 -4.83 17.90
CA PRO A 169 7.47 -4.73 16.92
C PRO A 169 6.93 -4.54 15.50
N VAL A 170 7.12 -3.37 14.93
CA VAL A 170 6.62 -2.99 13.59
C VAL A 170 7.06 -3.98 12.50
N LYS A 171 8.23 -4.59 12.65
CA LYS A 171 8.77 -5.58 11.69
C LYS A 171 7.87 -6.81 11.50
N GLU A 172 7.09 -7.17 12.52
CA GLU A 172 6.21 -8.35 12.49
C GLU A 172 4.83 -8.07 11.89
N TYR A 173 4.45 -6.81 11.77
CA TYR A 173 3.14 -6.38 11.31
C TYR A 173 3.23 -5.54 10.04
N GLY A 174 2.08 -5.28 9.41
CA GLY A 174 1.97 -4.45 8.22
C GLY A 174 0.54 -4.40 7.70
N THR A 175 0.34 -3.85 6.52
CA THR A 175 -1.00 -3.72 5.91
C THR A 175 -1.73 -5.07 5.74
N HIS A 176 -0.98 -6.15 5.47
CA HIS A 176 -1.52 -7.50 5.42
C HIS A 176 -2.01 -8.04 6.78
N SER A 177 -1.50 -7.50 7.89
CA SER A 177 -1.98 -7.86 9.22
C SER A 177 -3.45 -7.52 9.42
N MET A 178 -3.90 -6.35 8.91
CA MET A 178 -5.31 -5.94 9.00
C MET A 178 -6.23 -6.96 8.34
N ARG A 179 -5.90 -7.38 7.11
CA ARG A 179 -6.66 -8.39 6.37
C ARG A 179 -6.71 -9.74 7.10
N ARG A 180 -5.58 -10.17 7.67
CA ARG A 180 -5.49 -11.42 8.43
C ARG A 180 -6.23 -11.38 9.75
N THR A 181 -6.29 -10.20 10.37
CA THR A 181 -6.94 -10.01 11.67
C THR A 181 -8.40 -10.43 11.62
N LYS A 182 -9.18 -9.96 10.63
CA LYS A 182 -10.59 -10.36 10.50
C LYS A 182 -10.74 -11.87 10.30
N ALA A 183 -9.92 -12.46 9.41
CA ALA A 183 -9.93 -13.90 9.17
C ALA A 183 -9.61 -14.71 10.43
N SER A 184 -8.58 -14.29 11.16
CA SER A 184 -8.19 -14.93 12.42
C SER A 184 -9.26 -14.82 13.50
N LEU A 185 -9.91 -13.65 13.62
CA LEU A 185 -10.99 -13.44 14.59
C LEU A 185 -12.20 -14.31 14.28
N ILE A 186 -12.58 -14.44 13.01
CA ILE A 186 -13.71 -15.29 12.61
C ILE A 186 -13.37 -16.76 12.83
N TYR A 187 -12.18 -17.21 12.41
CA TYR A 187 -11.77 -18.59 12.63
C TYR A 187 -11.77 -18.95 14.11
N ARG A 188 -11.24 -18.09 14.97
CA ARG A 188 -11.27 -18.30 16.43
C ARG A 188 -12.67 -18.39 17.00
N LYS A 189 -13.62 -17.66 16.44
CA LYS A 189 -15.01 -17.65 16.92
C LYS A 189 -15.82 -18.84 16.41
N THR A 190 -15.57 -19.30 15.18
CA THR A 190 -16.40 -20.27 14.48
C THR A 190 -15.76 -21.64 14.29
N GLY A 191 -14.44 -21.75 14.34
CA GLY A 191 -13.67 -22.94 13.94
C GLY A 191 -13.81 -23.30 12.45
N ASN A 192 -14.58 -22.52 11.67
CA ASN A 192 -14.97 -22.86 10.30
C ASN A 192 -14.02 -22.23 9.27
N LEU A 193 -13.15 -23.07 8.70
CA LEU A 193 -12.19 -22.65 7.68
C LEU A 193 -12.88 -22.24 6.36
N ARG A 194 -14.00 -22.89 6.01
CA ARG A 194 -14.77 -22.56 4.82
C ARG A 194 -15.38 -21.17 4.89
N ALA A 195 -15.90 -20.79 6.06
CA ALA A 195 -16.39 -19.44 6.31
C ALA A 195 -15.27 -18.40 6.12
N VAL A 196 -14.06 -18.71 6.58
CA VAL A 196 -12.89 -17.83 6.37
C VAL A 196 -12.49 -17.73 4.89
N GLN A 197 -12.50 -18.85 4.16
CA GLN A 197 -12.21 -18.86 2.72
C GLN A 197 -13.18 -17.98 1.93
N LEU A 198 -14.48 -18.21 2.12
CA LEU A 198 -15.53 -17.40 1.49
C LEU A 198 -15.39 -15.91 1.83
N LEU A 199 -15.09 -15.65 3.08
CA LEU A 199 -14.89 -14.29 3.58
C LEU A 199 -13.66 -13.61 2.93
N LEU A 200 -12.61 -14.37 2.61
CA LEU A 200 -11.42 -13.87 1.93
C LEU A 200 -11.58 -13.77 0.41
N GLY A 201 -12.72 -14.24 -0.14
CA GLY A 201 -12.96 -14.30 -1.58
C GLY A 201 -12.09 -15.35 -2.27
N HIS A 202 -11.75 -16.42 -1.58
CA HIS A 202 -11.14 -17.62 -2.17
C HIS A 202 -12.26 -18.59 -2.53
N THR A 203 -12.47 -18.78 -3.81
CA THR A 203 -13.36 -19.82 -4.38
C THR A 203 -12.59 -21.10 -4.59
#